data_0bafaa9510a70680ad4124ec3c2b302e
#
_entry.id   0bafaa9510a70680ad4124ec3c2b302e
#
_cell.length_a   1.000
_cell.length_b   1.000
_cell.length_c   1.000
_cell.angle_alpha   90.00
_cell.angle_beta   90.00
_cell.angle_gamma   90.00
#
_symmetry.space_group_name_H-M   'P 1'
#
loop_
_entity.id
_entity.type
_entity.pdbx_description
1 polymer ?
#
loop_
_entity_poly.entity_id
_entity_poly.type
_entity_poly.pdbx_seq_one_letter_code
_entity_poly.pdbx_strand_id
1 'polypeptide(L)'
;MILHNIHAWLICLAISVTWPSAADWPTYRHDNQRSAITAERLKLPLAKRWQMIPAQPPSPAWAKPAKFDFFVSPQSRKPLVHRLAYDHAYHVTSVGDRVFYGSSAEHTVHCLDAHSGKEKWVYFTDGPVRFAPSIHDGRVYTGSDDGTAYCLDTTTGKLIWSYTAGSEKNTLIPNDGRLVSPWSVRSSIAVDSGTAYFTSGFFPHEGVYMNALDALTGKVTKRQHWKQHHLNKGSFQGYMLLSNSRIYMPGGRSTPFYFDRLTGKSLGQFAKGNGMGSFALLADNRIFHGPADRSGGVLTEAGLSGDKAASHTDALDMIVDARTMFLLTTSKISAMSRSSRRTLWNKSIETGSAMALAGETLFVGSQDKVSAYNAFNGRLLWSNEVPGQALGLTVANGALLVSTDTGAIISFGQATDHPSAWILF
;
A
#
# COMPACT_ATOMS: atom_id res chain seq x y z
N MET A 1 -2.26 51.20 -61.13
CA MET A 1 -1.27 50.11 -60.98
C MET A 1 -0.96 50.05 -59.49
N ILE A 2 -1.69 49.20 -58.73
CA ILE A 2 -1.62 49.12 -57.27
C ILE A 2 -0.99 47.76 -56.97
N LEU A 3 0.21 47.79 -56.37
CA LEU A 3 0.91 46.60 -55.90
C LEU A 3 0.40 46.20 -54.49
N HIS A 4 -0.16 45.00 -54.37
CA HIS A 4 -0.53 44.40 -53.12
C HIS A 4 0.66 43.63 -52.55
N ASN A 5 1.19 44.02 -51.40
CA ASN A 5 2.16 43.28 -50.62
C ASN A 5 1.41 42.25 -49.79
N ILE A 6 1.61 40.96 -50.07
CA ILE A 6 1.16 39.83 -49.28
C ILE A 6 2.26 39.49 -48.28
N HIS A 7 2.04 39.79 -47.01
CA HIS A 7 2.89 39.32 -45.92
C HIS A 7 2.43 37.93 -45.48
N ALA A 8 3.20 36.90 -45.78
CA ALA A 8 3.00 35.55 -45.27
C ALA A 8 3.54 35.47 -43.82
N TRP A 9 2.62 35.27 -42.89
CA TRP A 9 2.96 34.96 -41.50
C TRP A 9 3.22 33.46 -41.37
N LEU A 10 4.50 33.09 -41.15
CA LEU A 10 4.91 31.74 -40.75
C LEU A 10 4.51 31.54 -39.27
N ILE A 11 3.45 30.78 -39.01
CA ILE A 11 3.09 30.31 -37.65
C ILE A 11 4.02 29.11 -37.35
N CYS A 12 5.07 29.32 -36.56
CA CYS A 12 5.84 28.24 -35.95
C CYS A 12 4.96 27.60 -34.86
N LEU A 13 4.38 26.44 -35.15
CA LEU A 13 3.82 25.58 -34.12
C LEU A 13 4.98 25.01 -33.29
N ALA A 14 5.22 25.58 -32.11
CA ALA A 14 6.07 24.96 -31.09
C ALA A 14 5.32 23.74 -30.56
N ILE A 15 5.69 22.54 -30.97
CA ILE A 15 5.27 21.29 -30.36
C ILE A 15 5.98 21.25 -29.00
N SER A 16 5.30 21.66 -27.95
CA SER A 16 5.75 21.45 -26.58
C SER A 16 5.70 19.94 -26.32
N VAL A 17 6.86 19.28 -26.36
CA VAL A 17 7.02 17.93 -25.82
C VAL A 17 6.87 18.07 -24.32
N THR A 18 5.65 17.89 -23.83
CA THR A 18 5.42 17.75 -22.40
C THR A 18 6.01 16.40 -21.98
N TRP A 19 7.14 16.43 -21.34
CA TRP A 19 7.65 15.30 -20.58
C TRP A 19 6.55 14.93 -19.57
N PRO A 20 6.22 13.63 -19.42
CA PRO A 20 5.25 13.24 -18.39
C PRO A 20 5.78 13.79 -17.05
N SER A 21 4.96 14.60 -16.40
CA SER A 21 5.23 15.11 -15.07
C SER A 21 5.56 13.93 -14.16
N ALA A 22 6.63 14.07 -13.38
CA ALA A 22 6.94 13.14 -12.31
C ALA A 22 5.68 12.92 -11.47
N ALA A 23 5.30 11.67 -11.26
CA ALA A 23 4.06 11.32 -10.57
C ALA A 23 4.35 10.97 -9.12
N ASP A 24 3.53 11.47 -8.21
CA ASP A 24 3.59 11.10 -6.81
C ASP A 24 3.02 9.68 -6.58
N TRP A 25 3.41 9.07 -5.45
CA TRP A 25 2.86 7.82 -4.95
C TRP A 25 2.37 8.04 -3.51
N PRO A 26 1.21 8.71 -3.33
CA PRO A 26 0.84 9.34 -2.07
C PRO A 26 0.31 8.37 -1.01
N THR A 27 0.04 7.12 -1.36
CA THR A 27 -0.43 6.10 -0.42
C THR A 27 0.02 4.71 -0.86
N TYR A 28 -0.10 3.72 0.01
CA TYR A 28 0.24 2.33 -0.31
C TYR A 28 -0.41 1.87 -1.61
N ARG A 29 0.42 1.29 -2.52
CA ARG A 29 -0.01 0.87 -3.85
C ARG A 29 -0.66 1.98 -4.67
N HIS A 30 -0.14 3.20 -4.56
CA HIS A 30 -0.41 4.40 -5.34
C HIS A 30 -1.70 5.15 -4.98
N ASP A 31 -2.84 4.50 -4.84
CA ASP A 31 -4.15 5.13 -4.69
C ASP A 31 -5.06 4.42 -3.66
N ASN A 32 -6.24 4.96 -3.41
CA ASN A 32 -7.22 4.39 -2.49
C ASN A 32 -7.90 3.11 -3.03
N GLN A 33 -7.71 2.76 -4.29
CA GLN A 33 -8.11 1.48 -4.88
C GLN A 33 -7.01 0.42 -4.74
N ARG A 34 -5.79 0.81 -4.36
CA ARG A 34 -4.61 -0.06 -4.25
C ARG A 34 -4.21 -0.68 -5.60
N SER A 35 -4.31 0.13 -6.65
CA SER A 35 -4.06 -0.32 -8.02
C SER A 35 -2.62 -0.76 -8.29
N ALA A 36 -1.64 -0.17 -7.62
CA ALA A 36 -0.20 -0.30 -7.89
C ALA A 36 0.18 0.12 -9.32
N ILE A 37 -0.55 1.10 -9.87
CA ILE A 37 -0.36 1.58 -11.25
C ILE A 37 -0.05 3.07 -11.23
N THR A 38 0.98 3.48 -11.99
CA THR A 38 1.26 4.88 -12.29
C THR A 38 1.47 5.07 -13.79
N ALA A 39 1.16 6.25 -14.29
CA ALA A 39 1.47 6.64 -15.67
C ALA A 39 2.95 6.99 -15.86
N GLU A 40 3.72 7.11 -14.79
CA GLU A 40 5.14 7.43 -14.84
C GLU A 40 5.92 6.38 -15.63
N ARG A 41 6.93 6.84 -16.40
CA ARG A 41 7.81 5.97 -17.19
C ARG A 41 9.23 6.16 -16.77
N LEU A 42 9.85 5.12 -16.24
CA LEU A 42 11.28 5.13 -15.92
C LEU A 42 12.09 4.69 -17.14
N LYS A 43 13.12 5.46 -17.47
CA LYS A 43 14.05 5.09 -18.54
C LYS A 43 15.03 4.05 -18.02
N LEU A 44 15.02 2.87 -18.63
CA LEU A 44 15.91 1.76 -18.28
C LEU A 44 17.24 1.84 -19.08
N PRO A 45 18.36 1.34 -18.54
CA PRO A 45 18.52 0.70 -17.23
C PRO A 45 18.52 1.70 -16.06
N LEU A 46 18.12 1.24 -14.88
CA LEU A 46 18.22 2.02 -13.65
C LEU A 46 19.53 1.72 -12.93
N ALA A 47 20.08 2.73 -12.25
CA ALA A 47 21.21 2.62 -11.34
C ALA A 47 20.75 2.85 -9.88
N LYS A 48 21.42 2.22 -8.93
CA LYS A 48 21.18 2.47 -7.50
C LYS A 48 21.66 3.89 -7.17
N ARG A 49 20.76 4.73 -6.66
CA ARG A 49 21.03 6.11 -6.24
C ARG A 49 21.47 6.18 -4.79
N TRP A 50 20.68 5.57 -3.92
CA TRP A 50 20.96 5.49 -2.49
C TRP A 50 20.32 4.26 -1.88
N GLN A 51 20.76 3.92 -0.68
CA GLN A 51 20.22 2.84 0.15
C GLN A 51 20.25 3.30 1.59
N MET A 52 19.11 3.18 2.27
CA MET A 52 18.98 3.33 3.72
C MET A 52 18.83 1.94 4.33
N ILE A 53 19.59 1.66 5.38
CA ILE A 53 19.49 0.45 6.17
C ILE A 53 19.17 0.89 7.59
N PRO A 54 17.98 0.54 8.13
CA PRO A 54 17.60 0.93 9.48
C PRO A 54 18.36 0.11 10.52
N ALA A 55 18.49 0.64 11.74
CA ALA A 55 19.10 -0.08 12.85
C ALA A 55 18.30 -1.36 13.25
N GLN A 56 17.01 -1.35 13.02
CA GLN A 56 16.11 -2.48 13.33
C GLN A 56 15.28 -2.86 12.11
N PRO A 57 15.15 -4.15 11.78
CA PRO A 57 14.22 -4.59 10.76
C PRO A 57 12.77 -4.39 11.21
N PRO A 58 11.78 -4.45 10.28
CA PRO A 58 10.38 -4.41 10.65
C PRO A 58 10.02 -5.44 11.72
N SER A 59 9.20 -5.02 12.68
CA SER A 59 8.67 -5.87 13.75
C SER A 59 7.18 -6.11 13.51
N PRO A 60 6.82 -7.17 12.74
CA PRO A 60 5.44 -7.43 12.38
C PRO A 60 4.54 -7.64 13.60
N ALA A 61 3.27 -7.23 13.48
CA ALA A 61 2.25 -7.43 14.51
C ALA A 61 2.02 -8.91 14.83
N TRP A 62 2.27 -9.76 13.83
CA TRP A 62 2.09 -11.22 13.86
C TRP A 62 3.35 -11.87 13.31
N ALA A 63 4.42 -11.87 14.13
CA ALA A 63 5.77 -12.27 13.71
C ALA A 63 5.89 -13.75 13.36
N LYS A 64 5.11 -14.62 14.01
CA LYS A 64 5.16 -16.07 13.77
C LYS A 64 3.74 -16.66 13.76
N PRO A 65 3.46 -17.63 12.87
CA PRO A 65 2.22 -18.37 12.97
C PRO A 65 2.21 -19.12 14.30
N ALA A 66 1.08 -19.10 14.99
CA ALA A 66 0.91 -19.99 16.14
C ALA A 66 1.14 -21.44 15.67
N LYS A 67 1.85 -22.23 16.47
CA LYS A 67 2.11 -23.65 16.11
C LYS A 67 0.83 -24.44 15.89
N PHE A 68 -0.25 -24.02 16.56
CA PHE A 68 -1.57 -24.66 16.46
C PHE A 68 -2.66 -23.59 16.53
N ASP A 69 -3.67 -23.69 15.66
CA ASP A 69 -4.91 -22.95 15.82
C ASP A 69 -5.83 -23.77 16.74
N PHE A 70 -6.21 -23.23 17.88
CA PHE A 70 -7.13 -23.86 18.81
C PHE A 70 -8.51 -24.14 18.19
N PHE A 71 -8.88 -23.40 17.16
CA PHE A 71 -10.15 -23.53 16.42
C PHE A 71 -10.06 -24.41 15.18
N VAL A 72 -8.87 -24.81 14.75
CA VAL A 72 -8.69 -25.83 13.72
C VAL A 72 -8.49 -27.15 14.44
N SER A 73 -9.30 -28.15 14.09
CA SER A 73 -9.25 -29.49 14.69
C SER A 73 -7.87 -29.89 15.19
N PRO A 74 -7.70 -30.30 16.45
CA PRO A 74 -6.42 -30.76 17.00
C PRO A 74 -5.72 -31.84 16.16
N GLN A 75 -6.48 -32.51 15.29
CA GLN A 75 -5.99 -33.55 14.38
C GLN A 75 -5.34 -32.99 13.12
N SER A 76 -5.58 -31.71 12.75
CA SER A 76 -5.09 -31.21 11.45
C SER A 76 -3.60 -30.89 11.43
N ARG A 77 -2.91 -30.77 12.58
CA ARG A 77 -1.46 -30.51 12.74
C ARG A 77 -0.80 -29.58 11.71
N LYS A 78 -1.62 -28.86 10.90
CA LYS A 78 -1.12 -27.94 9.90
C LYS A 78 -0.73 -26.64 10.59
N PRO A 79 0.45 -26.09 10.31
CA PRO A 79 0.83 -24.77 10.85
C PRO A 79 -0.19 -23.72 10.36
N LEU A 80 -0.52 -22.77 11.22
CA LEU A 80 -1.29 -21.60 10.82
C LEU A 80 -0.52 -20.80 9.79
N VAL A 81 -1.20 -20.50 8.70
CA VAL A 81 -0.68 -19.62 7.67
C VAL A 81 -0.91 -18.17 8.11
N HIS A 82 0.13 -17.33 8.01
CA HIS A 82 -0.03 -15.91 8.20
C HIS A 82 -0.96 -15.34 7.15
N ARG A 83 -2.02 -14.70 7.60
CA ARG A 83 -3.00 -14.02 6.73
C ARG A 83 -2.94 -12.50 6.85
N LEU A 84 -1.98 -11.99 7.62
CA LEU A 84 -1.76 -10.59 7.92
C LEU A 84 -0.28 -10.29 7.71
N ALA A 85 0.07 -9.87 6.50
CA ALA A 85 1.45 -9.61 6.08
C ALA A 85 1.66 -8.15 5.65
N TYR A 86 0.90 -7.22 6.23
CA TYR A 86 0.90 -5.82 5.84
C TYR A 86 2.11 -5.01 6.34
N ASP A 87 2.84 -5.51 7.33
CA ASP A 87 3.92 -4.80 8.03
C ASP A 87 5.26 -5.56 8.06
N HIS A 88 5.48 -6.44 7.07
CA HIS A 88 6.73 -7.20 6.93
C HIS A 88 7.84 -6.39 6.23
N ALA A 89 7.55 -5.20 5.75
CA ALA A 89 8.52 -4.24 5.24
C ALA A 89 8.10 -2.82 5.64
N TYR A 90 9.02 -1.88 5.64
CA TYR A 90 8.70 -0.45 5.76
C TYR A 90 8.22 0.05 4.41
N HIS A 91 6.93 -0.12 4.13
CA HIS A 91 6.34 0.35 2.88
C HIS A 91 6.40 1.87 2.79
N VAL A 92 6.87 2.37 1.66
CA VAL A 92 7.11 3.80 1.45
C VAL A 92 6.02 4.45 0.60
N THR A 93 5.80 5.73 0.87
CA THR A 93 5.09 6.66 -0.02
C THR A 93 6.04 7.78 -0.43
N SER A 94 5.80 8.38 -1.59
CA SER A 94 6.68 9.42 -2.13
C SER A 94 5.87 10.54 -2.77
N VAL A 95 6.11 11.76 -2.32
CA VAL A 95 5.46 12.97 -2.84
C VAL A 95 6.49 14.09 -2.97
N GLY A 96 6.61 14.65 -4.17
CA GLY A 96 7.63 15.64 -4.48
C GLY A 96 9.05 15.12 -4.19
N ASP A 97 9.81 15.88 -3.41
CA ASP A 97 11.18 15.58 -3.00
C ASP A 97 11.29 14.73 -1.70
N ARG A 98 10.21 14.09 -1.27
CA ARG A 98 10.14 13.38 0.02
C ARG A 98 9.67 11.94 -0.12
N VAL A 99 10.27 11.09 0.70
CA VAL A 99 9.88 9.69 0.91
C VAL A 99 9.49 9.51 2.36
N PHE A 100 8.35 8.88 2.62
CA PHE A 100 7.83 8.69 3.97
C PHE A 100 7.65 7.21 4.26
N TYR A 101 7.95 6.80 5.51
CA TYR A 101 7.64 5.46 6.01
C TYR A 101 7.34 5.47 7.51
N GLY A 102 6.64 4.45 7.98
CA GLY A 102 6.43 4.18 9.39
C GLY A 102 7.31 3.03 9.87
N SER A 103 7.91 3.17 11.05
CA SER A 103 8.70 2.12 11.69
C SER A 103 7.88 1.40 12.77
N SER A 104 7.68 0.10 12.58
CA SER A 104 7.05 -0.75 13.59
C SER A 104 8.02 -1.17 14.70
N ALA A 105 9.32 -1.04 14.47
CA ALA A 105 10.36 -1.37 15.45
C ALA A 105 10.65 -0.19 16.37
N GLU A 106 10.74 1.03 15.82
CA GLU A 106 11.19 2.23 16.53
C GLU A 106 10.04 3.13 16.97
N HIS A 107 8.80 2.82 16.56
CA HIS A 107 7.61 3.62 16.86
C HIS A 107 7.68 5.03 16.28
N THR A 108 8.10 5.15 15.03
CA THR A 108 8.40 6.44 14.39
C THR A 108 7.77 6.58 13.03
N VAL A 109 7.62 7.82 12.60
CA VAL A 109 7.36 8.21 11.21
C VAL A 109 8.57 8.98 10.71
N HIS A 110 9.11 8.57 9.59
CA HIS A 110 10.30 9.16 8.99
C HIS A 110 9.96 9.87 7.68
N CYS A 111 10.67 10.94 7.41
CA CYS A 111 10.73 11.60 6.13
C CYS A 111 12.17 11.65 5.64
N LEU A 112 12.41 11.09 4.47
CA LEU A 112 13.70 11.12 3.79
C LEU A 112 13.65 12.08 2.59
N ASP A 113 14.79 12.62 2.24
CA ASP A 113 15.01 13.29 0.97
C ASP A 113 14.99 12.26 -0.17
N ALA A 114 14.16 12.44 -1.17
CA ALA A 114 13.96 11.47 -2.25
C ALA A 114 15.22 11.29 -3.14
N HIS A 115 16.09 12.30 -3.22
CA HIS A 115 17.29 12.25 -4.06
C HIS A 115 18.49 11.62 -3.37
N SER A 116 18.63 11.87 -2.06
CA SER A 116 19.82 11.47 -1.30
C SER A 116 19.56 10.36 -0.27
N GLY A 117 18.29 10.09 0.08
CA GLY A 117 17.93 9.18 1.16
C GLY A 117 18.21 9.70 2.57
N LYS A 118 18.73 10.93 2.71
CA LYS A 118 19.01 11.53 4.03
C LYS A 118 17.73 11.86 4.76
N GLU A 119 17.72 11.62 6.07
CA GLU A 119 16.59 11.98 6.92
C GLU A 119 16.40 13.51 6.96
N LYS A 120 15.15 13.95 6.70
CA LYS A 120 14.72 15.34 6.84
C LYS A 120 14.13 15.60 8.23
N TRP A 121 13.32 14.66 8.71
CA TRP A 121 12.73 14.69 10.04
C TRP A 121 12.24 13.29 10.46
N VAL A 122 12.11 13.11 11.76
CA VAL A 122 11.49 11.96 12.41
C VAL A 122 10.47 12.44 13.44
N TYR A 123 9.34 11.71 13.55
CA TYR A 123 8.31 11.92 14.57
C TYR A 123 8.10 10.64 15.37
N PHE A 124 8.11 10.76 16.71
CA PHE A 124 7.95 9.63 17.63
C PHE A 124 6.47 9.47 18.03
N THR A 125 5.99 8.25 18.00
CA THR A 125 4.68 7.83 18.52
C THR A 125 4.89 6.92 19.75
N ASP A 126 3.81 6.68 20.54
CA ASP A 126 3.89 5.85 21.72
C ASP A 126 3.74 4.35 21.41
N GLY A 127 3.60 3.97 20.15
CA GLY A 127 3.46 2.59 19.71
C GLY A 127 3.90 2.36 18.26
N PRO A 128 3.99 1.10 17.81
CA PRO A 128 4.38 0.73 16.46
C PRO A 128 3.57 1.44 15.36
N VAL A 129 4.27 1.99 14.36
CA VAL A 129 3.66 2.51 13.12
C VAL A 129 3.83 1.44 12.05
N ARG A 130 2.74 0.79 11.65
CA ARG A 130 2.77 -0.44 10.84
C ARG A 130 2.46 -0.25 9.37
N PHE A 131 1.81 0.85 9.02
CA PHE A 131 1.33 1.10 7.66
C PHE A 131 2.11 2.22 7.00
N ALA A 132 2.25 2.13 5.67
CA ALA A 132 2.74 3.26 4.90
C ALA A 132 1.87 4.50 5.21
N PRO A 133 2.47 5.65 5.53
CA PRO A 133 1.72 6.88 5.69
C PRO A 133 0.97 7.26 4.41
N SER A 134 -0.18 7.89 4.55
CA SER A 134 -0.89 8.50 3.41
C SER A 134 -0.62 9.99 3.37
N ILE A 135 -0.32 10.51 2.20
CA ILE A 135 0.01 11.91 1.99
C ILE A 135 -1.13 12.59 1.23
N HIS A 136 -1.64 13.68 1.77
CA HIS A 136 -2.70 14.45 1.13
C HIS A 136 -2.61 15.92 1.54
N ASP A 137 -2.66 16.85 0.58
CA ASP A 137 -2.63 18.29 0.79
C ASP A 137 -1.57 18.78 1.80
N GLY A 138 -0.30 18.36 1.60
CA GLY A 138 0.81 18.76 2.44
C GLY A 138 0.80 18.15 3.86
N ARG A 139 0.05 17.07 4.09
CA ARG A 139 -0.08 16.40 5.37
C ARG A 139 0.23 14.91 5.27
N VAL A 140 0.81 14.36 6.33
CA VAL A 140 1.11 12.95 6.54
C VAL A 140 0.09 12.37 7.51
N TYR A 141 -0.62 11.35 7.11
CA TYR A 141 -1.60 10.66 7.95
C TYR A 141 -1.12 9.26 8.28
N THR A 142 -1.07 8.91 9.55
CA THR A 142 -0.64 7.59 10.00
C THR A 142 -1.37 7.17 11.27
N GLY A 143 -1.43 5.86 11.48
CA GLY A 143 -1.97 5.27 12.71
C GLY A 143 -0.90 4.50 13.46
N SER A 144 -1.06 4.38 14.77
CA SER A 144 -0.13 3.67 15.65
C SER A 144 -0.85 2.65 16.53
N ASP A 145 -0.10 1.66 17.01
CA ASP A 145 -0.58 0.68 17.98
C ASP A 145 -0.83 1.27 19.39
N ASP A 146 -0.47 2.54 19.61
CA ASP A 146 -0.88 3.29 20.82
C ASP A 146 -2.38 3.68 20.82
N GLY A 147 -3.10 3.42 19.73
CA GLY A 147 -4.51 3.73 19.55
C GLY A 147 -4.78 5.11 18.97
N THR A 148 -3.75 5.80 18.48
CA THR A 148 -3.84 7.16 18.00
C THR A 148 -3.64 7.25 16.49
N ALA A 149 -4.48 8.04 15.84
CA ALA A 149 -4.28 8.52 14.49
C ALA A 149 -3.61 9.88 14.54
N TYR A 150 -2.57 10.08 13.74
CA TYR A 150 -1.76 11.29 13.69
C TYR A 150 -1.86 11.95 12.31
N CYS A 151 -1.87 13.28 12.33
CA CYS A 151 -1.67 14.12 11.15
C CYS A 151 -0.49 15.04 11.38
N LEU A 152 0.52 14.92 10.53
CA LEU A 152 1.76 15.70 10.61
C LEU A 152 1.91 16.59 9.38
N ASP A 153 2.66 17.66 9.51
CA ASP A 153 3.07 18.50 8.39
C ASP A 153 4.16 17.81 7.56
N THR A 154 4.01 17.70 6.23
CA THR A 154 4.95 17.01 5.35
C THR A 154 6.35 17.61 5.35
N THR A 155 6.47 18.91 5.60
CA THR A 155 7.73 19.63 5.49
C THR A 155 8.53 19.58 6.78
N THR A 156 7.85 19.70 7.91
CA THR A 156 8.48 19.88 9.22
C THR A 156 8.36 18.68 10.16
N GLY A 157 7.47 17.72 9.85
CA GLY A 157 7.13 16.60 10.73
C GLY A 157 6.34 17.01 11.98
N LYS A 158 5.97 18.29 12.13
CA LYS A 158 5.24 18.77 13.31
C LYS A 158 3.80 18.25 13.34
N LEU A 159 3.33 17.91 14.53
CA LEU A 159 1.96 17.48 14.76
C LEU A 159 0.98 18.61 14.43
N ILE A 160 0.01 18.32 13.56
CA ILE A 160 -1.12 19.21 13.25
C ILE A 160 -2.30 18.84 14.14
N TRP A 161 -2.66 17.55 14.15
CA TRP A 161 -3.67 17.00 15.06
C TRP A 161 -3.40 15.52 15.36
N SER A 162 -3.94 15.07 16.49
CA SER A 162 -4.01 13.65 16.84
C SER A 162 -5.42 13.32 17.32
N TYR A 163 -5.81 12.06 17.12
CA TYR A 163 -7.10 11.53 17.56
C TYR A 163 -6.89 10.16 18.18
N THR A 164 -7.13 10.05 19.48
CA THR A 164 -7.08 8.76 20.19
C THR A 164 -8.46 8.09 20.08
N ALA A 165 -8.46 6.89 19.52
CA ALA A 165 -9.65 6.07 19.36
C ALA A 165 -9.88 5.23 20.62
N GLY A 166 -11.16 4.82 20.84
CA GLY A 166 -11.54 3.99 21.97
C GLY A 166 -12.19 4.74 23.11
N SER A 167 -12.59 4.00 24.16
CA SER A 167 -13.35 4.53 25.28
C SER A 167 -12.47 4.96 26.47
N GLU A 168 -11.28 4.40 26.61
CA GLU A 168 -10.39 4.64 27.75
C GLU A 168 -8.98 5.00 27.27
N LYS A 169 -8.49 6.13 27.72
CA LYS A 169 -7.12 6.55 27.45
C LYS A 169 -6.15 5.74 28.34
N ASN A 170 -4.98 5.44 27.78
CA ASN A 170 -3.86 4.78 28.45
C ASN A 170 -4.07 3.31 28.87
N THR A 171 -5.11 2.64 28.39
CA THR A 171 -5.20 1.18 28.57
C THR A 171 -4.24 0.49 27.60
N LEU A 172 -3.35 -0.31 28.14
CA LEU A 172 -2.39 -1.10 27.36
C LEU A 172 -2.58 -2.58 27.67
N ILE A 173 -2.46 -3.41 26.66
CA ILE A 173 -2.52 -4.87 26.73
C ILE A 173 -1.27 -5.49 26.14
N PRO A 174 -0.81 -6.64 26.63
CA PRO A 174 0.28 -7.37 26.02
C PRO A 174 -0.16 -7.98 24.67
N ASN A 175 0.63 -7.76 23.64
CA ASN A 175 0.44 -8.35 22.33
C ASN A 175 1.80 -8.65 21.68
N ASP A 176 2.12 -9.92 21.51
CA ASP A 176 3.36 -10.43 20.90
C ASP A 176 4.65 -9.77 21.47
N GLY A 177 4.75 -9.76 22.82
CA GLY A 177 5.91 -9.22 23.54
C GLY A 177 5.96 -7.70 23.66
N ARG A 178 4.91 -6.98 23.27
CA ARG A 178 4.80 -5.51 23.36
C ARG A 178 3.53 -5.10 24.09
N LEU A 179 3.52 -3.88 24.61
CA LEU A 179 2.32 -3.23 25.10
C LEU A 179 1.70 -2.41 23.98
N VAL A 180 0.41 -2.62 23.73
CA VAL A 180 -0.34 -1.91 22.69
C VAL A 180 -1.71 -1.50 23.23
N SER A 181 -2.33 -0.51 22.62
CA SER A 181 -3.71 -0.16 22.92
C SER A 181 -4.68 -1.25 22.46
N PRO A 182 -5.76 -1.61 23.21
CA PRO A 182 -6.85 -2.44 22.71
C PRO A 182 -7.48 -1.85 21.44
N TRP A 183 -7.40 -0.54 21.30
CA TRP A 183 -7.92 0.23 20.16
C TRP A 183 -6.83 0.66 19.18
N SER A 184 -5.77 -0.12 19.06
CA SER A 184 -4.71 0.09 18.07
C SER A 184 -5.26 0.46 16.69
N VAL A 185 -4.65 1.44 16.03
CA VAL A 185 -5.00 1.80 14.65
C VAL A 185 -4.26 0.87 13.69
N ARG A 186 -4.83 -0.31 13.44
CA ARG A 186 -4.26 -1.35 12.57
C ARG A 186 -4.89 -1.36 11.17
N SER A 187 -5.21 -0.18 10.68
CA SER A 187 -5.51 0.05 9.26
C SER A 187 -4.67 1.20 8.72
N SER A 188 -4.50 1.26 7.41
CA SER A 188 -4.05 2.52 6.79
C SER A 188 -5.08 3.62 7.04
N ILE A 189 -4.64 4.87 7.06
CA ILE A 189 -5.54 6.02 7.00
C ILE A 189 -5.76 6.37 5.54
N ALA A 190 -6.98 6.19 5.05
CA ALA A 190 -7.34 6.56 3.69
C ALA A 190 -7.96 7.97 3.70
N VAL A 191 -7.42 8.87 2.91
CA VAL A 191 -7.91 10.25 2.81
C VAL A 191 -8.55 10.47 1.45
N ASP A 192 -9.77 10.99 1.46
CA ASP A 192 -10.45 11.38 0.24
C ASP A 192 -11.53 12.40 0.51
N SER A 193 -11.70 13.38 -0.40
CA SER A 193 -12.73 14.42 -0.34
C SER A 193 -12.77 15.13 1.02
N GLY A 194 -11.59 15.42 1.61
CA GLY A 194 -11.44 16.11 2.89
C GLY A 194 -11.80 15.30 4.12
N THR A 195 -11.94 13.98 4.00
CA THR A 195 -12.21 13.06 5.12
C THR A 195 -11.12 12.02 5.25
N ALA A 196 -10.63 11.81 6.48
CA ALA A 196 -9.71 10.75 6.86
C ALA A 196 -10.48 9.57 7.47
N TYR A 197 -10.34 8.39 6.87
CA TYR A 197 -11.01 7.15 7.28
C TYR A 197 -9.99 6.16 7.83
N PHE A 198 -10.31 5.50 8.95
CA PHE A 198 -9.48 4.41 9.51
C PHE A 198 -10.29 3.55 10.47
N THR A 199 -9.79 2.37 10.78
CA THR A 199 -10.34 1.51 11.84
C THR A 199 -9.43 1.50 13.06
N SER A 200 -10.04 1.32 14.23
CA SER A 200 -9.34 1.14 15.50
C SER A 200 -9.95 0.01 16.30
N GLY A 201 -9.10 -0.70 17.03
CA GLY A 201 -9.48 -1.90 17.78
C GLY A 201 -9.38 -3.18 16.95
N PHE A 202 -9.05 -4.26 17.61
CA PHE A 202 -8.95 -5.58 17.00
C PHE A 202 -9.64 -6.70 17.76
N PHE A 203 -10.18 -6.38 18.95
CA PHE A 203 -11.02 -7.30 19.73
C PHE A 203 -12.48 -6.83 19.71
N PRO A 204 -13.39 -7.56 19.04
CA PRO A 204 -14.80 -7.15 18.96
C PRO A 204 -15.49 -6.89 20.30
N HIS A 205 -15.11 -7.61 21.36
CA HIS A 205 -15.68 -7.45 22.71
C HIS A 205 -15.17 -6.20 23.44
N GLU A 206 -14.00 -5.66 23.07
CA GLU A 206 -13.46 -4.40 23.59
C GLU A 206 -13.91 -3.18 22.75
N GLY A 207 -14.55 -3.44 21.64
CA GLY A 207 -14.98 -2.44 20.69
C GLY A 207 -14.02 -2.27 19.52
N VAL A 208 -14.55 -2.40 18.34
CA VAL A 208 -13.90 -2.07 17.07
C VAL A 208 -14.67 -0.95 16.41
N TYR A 209 -13.98 0.04 15.92
CA TYR A 209 -14.59 1.27 15.41
C TYR A 209 -14.11 1.59 14.01
N MET A 210 -15.05 2.02 13.17
CA MET A 210 -14.77 2.76 11.94
C MET A 210 -14.79 4.26 12.28
N ASN A 211 -13.77 4.97 11.90
CA ASN A 211 -13.61 6.40 12.18
C ASN A 211 -13.62 7.21 10.87
N ALA A 212 -14.27 8.38 10.91
CA ALA A 212 -14.26 9.37 9.85
C ALA A 212 -14.10 10.78 10.43
N LEU A 213 -13.00 11.43 10.12
CA LEU A 213 -12.65 12.73 10.65
C LEU A 213 -12.43 13.72 9.51
N ASP A 214 -12.66 14.99 9.78
CA ASP A 214 -12.17 16.06 8.90
C ASP A 214 -10.65 15.98 8.79
N ALA A 215 -10.15 15.82 7.59
CA ALA A 215 -8.73 15.58 7.34
C ALA A 215 -7.84 16.78 7.75
N LEU A 216 -8.37 17.99 7.73
CA LEU A 216 -7.63 19.20 8.11
C LEU A 216 -7.52 19.37 9.62
N THR A 217 -8.59 19.05 10.34
CA THR A 217 -8.74 19.43 11.76
C THR A 217 -8.82 18.26 12.74
N GLY A 218 -8.95 17.04 12.25
CA GLY A 218 -9.16 15.85 13.10
C GLY A 218 -10.52 15.79 13.80
N LYS A 219 -11.45 16.65 13.42
CA LYS A 219 -12.78 16.78 14.06
C LYS A 219 -13.88 16.15 13.20
N VAL A 220 -15.08 16.09 13.73
CA VAL A 220 -16.26 15.68 12.96
C VAL A 220 -16.48 16.64 11.79
N THR A 221 -16.70 16.10 10.61
CA THR A 221 -17.03 16.89 9.42
C THR A 221 -18.55 16.97 9.22
N LYS A 222 -19.03 18.11 8.71
CA LYS A 222 -20.43 18.25 8.30
C LYS A 222 -20.83 17.39 7.10
N ARG A 223 -19.83 16.88 6.36
CA ARG A 223 -20.02 16.00 5.18
C ARG A 223 -20.38 14.58 5.57
N GLN A 224 -20.00 14.15 6.78
CA GLN A 224 -20.25 12.83 7.30
C GLN A 224 -21.28 12.89 8.43
N HIS A 225 -22.23 11.98 8.43
CA HIS A 225 -23.23 11.88 9.50
C HIS A 225 -22.72 11.14 10.74
N TRP A 226 -21.42 10.76 10.73
CA TRP A 226 -20.81 9.99 11.81
C TRP A 226 -19.32 10.41 11.98
N LYS A 227 -18.86 10.34 13.21
CA LYS A 227 -17.44 10.49 13.56
C LYS A 227 -16.81 9.14 13.81
N GLN A 228 -17.52 8.30 14.54
CA GLN A 228 -17.10 6.98 14.96
C GLN A 228 -18.31 6.06 14.93
N HIS A 229 -18.15 4.89 14.33
CA HIS A 229 -19.17 3.87 14.24
C HIS A 229 -18.68 2.57 14.86
N HIS A 230 -19.39 2.07 15.87
CA HIS A 230 -19.07 0.81 16.52
C HIS A 230 -19.41 -0.37 15.59
N LEU A 231 -18.47 -1.27 15.43
CA LEU A 231 -18.57 -2.45 14.59
C LEU A 231 -18.75 -3.68 15.45
N ASN A 232 -19.94 -4.27 15.40
CA ASN A 232 -20.33 -5.40 16.27
C ASN A 232 -19.68 -6.74 15.86
N LYS A 233 -19.03 -6.81 14.72
CA LYS A 233 -18.46 -8.05 14.17
C LYS A 233 -17.17 -7.75 13.43
N GLY A 234 -16.20 -8.67 13.55
CA GLY A 234 -14.97 -8.66 12.81
C GLY A 234 -13.83 -7.88 13.47
N SER A 235 -12.63 -8.24 13.12
CA SER A 235 -11.40 -7.54 13.41
C SER A 235 -10.83 -7.05 12.08
N PHE A 236 -10.58 -5.76 11.96
CA PHE A 236 -10.21 -5.13 10.69
C PHE A 236 -8.76 -4.71 10.74
N GLN A 237 -7.92 -5.37 9.96
CA GLN A 237 -6.50 -5.09 9.89
C GLN A 237 -6.04 -5.14 8.44
N GLY A 238 -5.38 -4.09 7.98
CA GLY A 238 -4.86 -4.01 6.62
C GLY A 238 -5.10 -2.65 5.96
N TYR A 239 -4.75 -2.59 4.68
CA TYR A 239 -4.91 -1.37 3.89
C TYR A 239 -6.36 -1.18 3.45
N MET A 240 -7.00 -0.12 3.98
CA MET A 240 -8.35 0.27 3.62
C MET A 240 -8.45 0.69 2.15
N LEU A 241 -9.56 0.36 1.51
CA LEU A 241 -9.87 0.80 0.15
C LEU A 241 -11.12 1.67 0.14
N LEU A 242 -11.14 2.63 -0.79
CA LEU A 242 -12.28 3.52 -0.97
C LEU A 242 -12.78 3.48 -2.41
N SER A 243 -14.10 3.44 -2.57
CA SER A 243 -14.80 3.86 -3.77
C SER A 243 -15.59 5.14 -3.49
N ASN A 244 -16.27 5.69 -4.49
CA ASN A 244 -17.08 6.90 -4.31
C ASN A 244 -18.16 6.77 -3.21
N SER A 245 -18.72 5.56 -3.02
CA SER A 245 -19.83 5.33 -2.10
C SER A 245 -19.54 4.36 -0.96
N ARG A 246 -18.42 3.64 -1.00
CA ARG A 246 -18.15 2.55 -0.05
C ARG A 246 -16.72 2.57 0.48
N ILE A 247 -16.59 2.00 1.68
CA ILE A 247 -15.33 1.67 2.34
C ILE A 247 -15.22 0.14 2.35
N TYR A 248 -14.04 -0.39 2.03
CA TYR A 248 -13.76 -1.83 2.08
C TYR A 248 -12.60 -2.09 3.02
N MET A 249 -12.80 -3.06 3.93
CA MET A 249 -11.78 -3.42 4.93
C MET A 249 -11.43 -4.90 4.85
N PRO A 250 -10.15 -5.22 4.59
CA PRO A 250 -9.66 -6.58 4.78
C PRO A 250 -9.83 -7.04 6.23
N GLY A 251 -10.09 -8.31 6.42
CA GLY A 251 -10.42 -8.87 7.74
C GLY A 251 -9.43 -9.92 8.24
N GLY A 252 -8.30 -10.13 7.58
CA GLY A 252 -7.33 -11.16 7.95
C GLY A 252 -7.92 -12.56 7.93
N ARG A 253 -8.51 -13.02 9.03
CA ARG A 253 -9.15 -14.35 9.15
C ARG A 253 -10.58 -14.40 8.61
N SER A 254 -11.10 -13.30 8.09
CA SER A 254 -12.42 -13.21 7.45
C SER A 254 -12.30 -12.60 6.06
N THR A 255 -13.30 -12.82 5.21
CA THR A 255 -13.42 -12.08 3.96
C THR A 255 -13.65 -10.61 4.25
N PRO A 256 -13.30 -9.69 3.33
CA PRO A 256 -13.46 -8.26 3.56
C PRO A 256 -14.91 -7.87 3.87
N PHE A 257 -15.07 -6.84 4.68
CA PHE A 257 -16.33 -6.16 4.94
C PHE A 257 -16.42 -4.90 4.09
N TYR A 258 -17.64 -4.45 3.83
CA TYR A 258 -17.88 -3.19 3.17
C TYR A 258 -18.95 -2.37 3.88
N PHE A 259 -18.75 -1.05 3.83
CA PHE A 259 -19.52 -0.07 4.58
C PHE A 259 -20.00 1.04 3.67
N ASP A 260 -21.15 1.60 3.97
CA ASP A 260 -21.61 2.85 3.36
C ASP A 260 -20.69 4.00 3.79
N ARG A 261 -20.15 4.72 2.84
CA ARG A 261 -19.14 5.76 3.11
C ARG A 261 -19.74 6.99 3.77
N LEU A 262 -21.01 7.31 3.49
CA LEU A 262 -21.68 8.47 4.03
C LEU A 262 -22.14 8.24 5.48
N THR A 263 -22.63 7.06 5.79
CA THR A 263 -23.26 6.74 7.08
C THR A 263 -22.40 5.88 8.01
N GLY A 264 -21.33 5.27 7.52
CA GLY A 264 -20.49 4.34 8.26
C GLY A 264 -21.14 2.98 8.54
N LYS A 265 -22.39 2.78 8.11
CA LYS A 265 -23.12 1.52 8.37
C LYS A 265 -22.50 0.36 7.62
N SER A 266 -22.40 -0.79 8.28
CA SER A 266 -22.03 -2.03 7.62
C SER A 266 -23.10 -2.41 6.59
N LEU A 267 -22.69 -2.63 5.36
CA LEU A 267 -23.52 -3.11 4.26
C LEU A 267 -23.40 -4.63 4.10
N GLY A 268 -22.38 -5.24 4.73
CA GLY A 268 -22.19 -6.67 4.69
C GLY A 268 -20.74 -7.10 4.66
N GLN A 269 -20.58 -8.36 4.34
CA GLN A 269 -19.29 -9.05 4.19
C GLN A 269 -19.33 -9.83 2.89
N PHE A 270 -18.21 -9.86 2.16
CA PHE A 270 -18.10 -10.68 0.95
C PHE A 270 -18.29 -12.17 1.29
N ALA A 271 -18.84 -12.92 0.33
CA ALA A 271 -19.20 -14.31 0.54
C ALA A 271 -18.03 -15.11 1.13
N LYS A 272 -18.35 -16.01 2.07
CA LYS A 272 -17.40 -16.94 2.68
C LYS A 272 -16.72 -17.76 1.58
N GLY A 273 -15.40 -17.79 1.59
CA GLY A 273 -14.58 -18.53 0.63
C GLY A 273 -13.12 -18.50 1.06
N ASN A 274 -12.23 -18.95 0.20
CA ASN A 274 -10.79 -19.03 0.49
C ASN A 274 -10.07 -17.67 0.40
N GLY A 275 -10.79 -16.58 0.13
CA GLY A 275 -10.24 -15.23 -0.05
C GLY A 275 -10.08 -14.43 1.25
N MET A 276 -9.71 -15.08 2.36
CA MET A 276 -9.36 -14.42 3.62
C MET A 276 -7.91 -13.93 3.59
N GLY A 277 -7.63 -12.76 4.15
CA GLY A 277 -6.29 -12.20 4.20
C GLY A 277 -6.28 -10.68 4.30
N SER A 278 -5.11 -10.08 4.17
CA SER A 278 -4.92 -8.63 4.23
C SER A 278 -4.78 -7.98 2.84
N PHE A 279 -4.67 -8.77 1.78
CA PHE A 279 -4.60 -8.23 0.43
C PHE A 279 -5.99 -7.87 -0.09
N ALA A 280 -6.12 -6.68 -0.66
CA ALA A 280 -7.27 -6.28 -1.46
C ALA A 280 -6.90 -5.19 -2.47
N LEU A 281 -7.58 -5.17 -3.61
CA LEU A 281 -7.57 -4.08 -4.57
C LEU A 281 -8.97 -3.90 -5.18
N LEU A 282 -9.27 -2.68 -5.63
CA LEU A 282 -10.46 -2.35 -6.39
C LEU A 282 -10.09 -2.06 -7.84
N ALA A 283 -10.83 -2.63 -8.76
CA ALA A 283 -10.73 -2.24 -10.17
C ALA A 283 -12.13 -2.25 -10.78
N ASP A 284 -12.52 -1.12 -11.36
CA ASP A 284 -13.86 -0.83 -11.83
C ASP A 284 -14.91 -1.10 -10.71
N ASN A 285 -15.88 -1.98 -10.97
CA ASN A 285 -16.89 -2.37 -9.99
C ASN A 285 -16.61 -3.75 -9.38
N ARG A 286 -15.32 -4.11 -9.17
CA ARG A 286 -14.90 -5.38 -8.61
C ARG A 286 -13.87 -5.19 -7.51
N ILE A 287 -13.93 -6.08 -6.53
CA ILE A 287 -12.88 -6.24 -5.52
C ILE A 287 -12.14 -7.57 -5.79
N PHE A 288 -10.83 -7.51 -5.68
CA PHE A 288 -9.95 -8.68 -5.66
C PHE A 288 -9.36 -8.77 -4.26
N HIS A 289 -9.58 -9.87 -3.58
CA HIS A 289 -9.15 -10.01 -2.19
C HIS A 289 -8.69 -11.43 -1.88
N GLY A 290 -7.82 -11.55 -0.89
CA GLY A 290 -7.33 -12.85 -0.45
C GLY A 290 -6.10 -12.77 0.41
N PRO A 291 -5.45 -13.91 0.66
CA PRO A 291 -4.20 -13.94 1.36
C PRO A 291 -3.12 -13.33 0.47
N ALA A 292 -2.30 -12.48 1.08
CA ALA A 292 -1.03 -12.03 0.52
C ALA A 292 0.09 -12.71 1.30
N ASP A 293 -0.01 -14.01 1.49
CA ASP A 293 1.02 -14.75 2.20
C ASP A 293 1.94 -15.52 1.23
N ARG A 294 3.14 -15.79 1.71
CA ARG A 294 4.21 -16.46 0.95
C ARG A 294 3.91 -17.91 0.61
N SER A 295 2.85 -18.48 1.14
CA SER A 295 2.50 -19.89 0.89
C SER A 295 1.65 -20.10 -0.36
N GLY A 296 1.29 -19.00 -1.02
CA GLY A 296 0.32 -19.00 -2.10
C GLY A 296 -1.10 -19.22 -1.57
N GLY A 297 -2.03 -18.49 -2.07
CA GLY A 297 -3.41 -18.57 -1.62
C GLY A 297 -4.38 -18.41 -2.77
N VAL A 298 -5.63 -18.14 -2.44
CA VAL A 298 -6.66 -17.87 -3.43
C VAL A 298 -7.04 -16.41 -3.40
N LEU A 299 -6.71 -15.67 -4.45
CA LEU A 299 -7.35 -14.37 -4.67
C LEU A 299 -8.74 -14.59 -5.25
N THR A 300 -9.73 -14.03 -4.59
CA THR A 300 -11.14 -14.06 -5.01
C THR A 300 -11.46 -12.76 -5.72
N GLU A 301 -12.02 -12.86 -6.90
CA GLU A 301 -12.64 -11.75 -7.61
C GLU A 301 -14.14 -11.76 -7.30
N ALA A 302 -14.67 -10.63 -6.82
CA ALA A 302 -16.08 -10.47 -6.51
C ALA A 302 -16.62 -9.14 -7.05
N GLY A 303 -17.90 -9.12 -7.40
CA GLY A 303 -18.63 -7.87 -7.63
C GLY A 303 -18.81 -7.09 -6.32
N LEU A 304 -19.09 -5.80 -6.42
CA LEU A 304 -19.29 -4.95 -5.22
C LEU A 304 -20.53 -5.33 -4.39
N SER A 305 -21.45 -6.11 -4.95
CA SER A 305 -22.59 -6.73 -4.25
C SER A 305 -22.23 -8.00 -3.43
N GLY A 306 -20.97 -8.46 -3.56
CA GLY A 306 -20.48 -9.63 -2.85
C GLY A 306 -20.51 -10.94 -3.64
N ASP A 307 -21.01 -10.92 -4.87
CA ASP A 307 -21.09 -12.11 -5.72
C ASP A 307 -19.69 -12.53 -6.19
N LYS A 308 -19.31 -13.77 -5.89
CA LYS A 308 -18.05 -14.34 -6.35
C LYS A 308 -18.08 -14.52 -7.89
N ALA A 309 -17.12 -13.90 -8.58
CA ALA A 309 -16.99 -14.00 -10.03
C ALA A 309 -15.93 -14.99 -10.47
N ALA A 310 -14.78 -15.05 -9.79
CA ALA A 310 -13.67 -15.91 -10.13
C ALA A 310 -12.77 -16.20 -8.91
N SER A 311 -11.84 -17.16 -9.08
CA SER A 311 -10.77 -17.45 -8.13
C SER A 311 -9.46 -17.65 -8.90
N HIS A 312 -8.38 -17.11 -8.32
CA HIS A 312 -7.02 -17.24 -8.83
C HIS A 312 -6.19 -17.97 -7.77
N THR A 313 -5.82 -19.20 -8.06
CA THR A 313 -5.04 -20.06 -7.14
C THR A 313 -3.56 -19.67 -7.13
N ASP A 314 -2.89 -19.95 -6.02
CA ASP A 314 -1.47 -19.65 -5.79
C ASP A 314 -1.07 -18.18 -5.99
N ALA A 315 -2.05 -17.29 -5.93
CA ALA A 315 -1.85 -15.87 -6.15
C ALA A 315 -1.29 -15.18 -4.90
N LEU A 316 -0.23 -14.41 -5.09
CA LEU A 316 0.40 -13.56 -4.07
C LEU A 316 0.03 -12.09 -4.24
N ASP A 317 0.04 -11.62 -5.49
CA ASP A 317 -0.23 -10.24 -5.84
C ASP A 317 -0.96 -10.15 -7.17
N MET A 318 -1.68 -9.07 -7.38
CA MET A 318 -2.39 -8.79 -8.63
C MET A 318 -2.38 -7.31 -8.94
N ILE A 319 -2.26 -7.01 -10.23
CA ILE A 319 -2.52 -5.69 -10.80
C ILE A 319 -3.58 -5.84 -11.88
N VAL A 320 -4.54 -4.93 -11.87
CA VAL A 320 -5.63 -4.92 -12.86
C VAL A 320 -5.61 -3.58 -13.58
N ASP A 321 -5.04 -3.59 -14.79
CA ASP A 321 -5.02 -2.44 -15.70
C ASP A 321 -6.27 -2.46 -16.61
N ALA A 322 -6.47 -1.45 -17.43
CA ALA A 322 -7.63 -1.31 -18.31
C ALA A 322 -7.89 -2.53 -19.22
N ARG A 323 -6.83 -3.18 -19.71
CA ARG A 323 -6.92 -4.30 -20.64
C ARG A 323 -6.35 -5.62 -20.11
N THR A 324 -5.45 -5.55 -19.13
CA THR A 324 -4.62 -6.68 -18.70
C THR A 324 -4.71 -6.87 -17.19
N MET A 325 -4.75 -8.11 -16.76
CA MET A 325 -4.52 -8.51 -15.39
C MET A 325 -3.15 -9.16 -15.29
N PHE A 326 -2.32 -8.68 -14.38
CA PHE A 326 -1.05 -9.31 -14.04
C PHE A 326 -1.24 -10.07 -12.73
N LEU A 327 -0.91 -11.35 -12.76
CA LEU A 327 -0.99 -12.24 -11.61
C LEU A 327 0.41 -12.72 -11.24
N LEU A 328 0.77 -12.52 -9.99
CA LEU A 328 2.01 -13.01 -9.41
C LEU A 328 1.73 -14.23 -8.54
N THR A 329 2.49 -15.27 -8.76
CA THR A 329 2.58 -16.43 -7.86
C THR A 329 4.00 -16.52 -7.29
N THR A 330 4.28 -17.49 -6.44
CA THR A 330 5.64 -17.74 -5.93
C THR A 330 6.67 -17.99 -7.02
N SER A 331 6.27 -18.55 -8.16
CA SER A 331 7.18 -19.02 -9.21
C SER A 331 6.91 -18.46 -10.59
N LYS A 332 5.88 -17.63 -10.75
CA LYS A 332 5.43 -17.21 -12.08
C LYS A 332 4.75 -15.84 -12.07
N ILE A 333 4.99 -15.06 -13.13
CA ILE A 333 4.16 -13.93 -13.53
C ILE A 333 3.31 -14.34 -14.71
N SER A 334 2.03 -13.99 -14.73
CA SER A 334 1.14 -14.19 -15.86
C SER A 334 0.44 -12.87 -16.20
N ALA A 335 0.41 -12.52 -17.49
CA ALA A 335 -0.47 -11.49 -18.01
C ALA A 335 -1.66 -12.14 -18.70
N MET A 336 -2.85 -11.67 -18.38
CA MET A 336 -4.11 -12.20 -18.87
C MET A 336 -4.95 -11.08 -19.46
N SER A 337 -5.60 -11.32 -20.59
CA SER A 337 -6.59 -10.39 -21.11
C SER A 337 -7.80 -10.30 -20.17
N ARG A 338 -8.21 -9.11 -19.81
CA ARG A 338 -9.39 -8.90 -18.94
C ARG A 338 -10.69 -9.36 -19.59
N SER A 339 -10.87 -9.08 -20.88
CA SER A 339 -12.10 -9.40 -21.60
C SER A 339 -12.24 -10.90 -21.89
N SER A 340 -11.18 -11.53 -22.40
CA SER A 340 -11.25 -12.94 -22.83
C SER A 340 -10.77 -13.93 -21.77
N ARG A 341 -10.13 -13.47 -20.69
CA ARG A 341 -9.51 -14.28 -19.64
C ARG A 341 -8.41 -15.22 -20.16
N ARG A 342 -7.96 -15.03 -21.40
CA ARG A 342 -6.85 -15.82 -21.97
C ARG A 342 -5.52 -15.29 -21.49
N THR A 343 -4.60 -16.19 -21.25
CA THR A 343 -3.19 -15.83 -20.97
C THR A 343 -2.58 -15.22 -22.23
N LEU A 344 -2.02 -14.03 -22.09
CA LEU A 344 -1.27 -13.32 -23.12
C LEU A 344 0.19 -13.79 -23.14
N TRP A 345 0.78 -13.85 -21.98
CA TRP A 345 2.13 -14.39 -21.72
C TRP A 345 2.26 -14.85 -20.28
N ASN A 346 3.27 -15.68 -20.04
CA ASN A 346 3.72 -16.02 -18.69
C ASN A 346 5.25 -16.11 -18.65
N LYS A 347 5.81 -15.93 -17.47
CA LYS A 347 7.24 -15.94 -17.22
C LYS A 347 7.50 -16.61 -15.88
N SER A 348 8.38 -17.63 -15.87
CA SER A 348 8.89 -18.21 -14.64
C SER A 348 9.83 -17.22 -13.94
N ILE A 349 9.70 -17.12 -12.64
CA ILE A 349 10.53 -16.32 -11.75
C ILE A 349 10.85 -17.10 -10.48
N GLU A 350 11.86 -16.67 -9.76
CA GLU A 350 12.15 -17.19 -8.43
C GLU A 350 11.49 -16.30 -7.37
N THR A 351 10.71 -16.92 -6.49
CA THR A 351 10.16 -16.30 -5.26
C THR A 351 9.56 -14.89 -5.40
N GLY A 352 8.62 -14.72 -6.34
CA GLY A 352 7.92 -13.42 -6.50
C GLY A 352 7.23 -12.96 -5.21
N SER A 353 7.20 -11.65 -4.95
CA SER A 353 6.67 -11.08 -3.71
C SER A 353 5.81 -9.83 -3.86
N ALA A 354 6.08 -8.97 -4.82
CA ALA A 354 5.34 -7.73 -5.05
C ALA A 354 5.39 -7.30 -6.51
N MET A 355 4.40 -6.50 -6.94
CA MET A 355 4.38 -5.91 -8.28
C MET A 355 4.01 -4.42 -8.24
N ALA A 356 4.55 -3.65 -9.21
CA ALA A 356 4.12 -2.30 -9.55
C ALA A 356 4.16 -2.10 -11.06
N LEU A 357 3.15 -1.47 -11.64
CA LEU A 357 3.09 -1.15 -13.06
C LEU A 357 3.34 0.35 -13.27
N ALA A 358 4.37 0.67 -14.04
CA ALA A 358 4.72 2.04 -14.37
C ALA A 358 4.79 2.21 -15.91
N GLY A 359 3.76 2.85 -16.46
CA GLY A 359 3.57 2.90 -17.92
C GLY A 359 3.54 1.50 -18.53
N GLU A 360 4.56 1.16 -19.31
CA GLU A 360 4.69 -0.13 -20.00
C GLU A 360 5.66 -1.11 -19.31
N THR A 361 6.12 -0.76 -18.12
CA THR A 361 7.10 -1.55 -17.36
C THR A 361 6.45 -2.15 -16.12
N LEU A 362 6.47 -3.47 -16.02
CA LEU A 362 6.05 -4.21 -14.84
C LEU A 362 7.29 -4.48 -13.96
N PHE A 363 7.36 -3.82 -12.82
CA PHE A 363 8.37 -4.10 -11.80
C PHE A 363 7.91 -5.24 -10.91
N VAL A 364 8.82 -6.14 -10.55
CA VAL A 364 8.56 -7.33 -9.74
C VAL A 364 9.65 -7.47 -8.69
N GLY A 365 9.23 -7.53 -7.42
CA GLY A 365 10.06 -7.86 -6.28
C GLY A 365 10.16 -9.37 -6.10
N SER A 366 11.32 -9.83 -5.70
CA SER A 366 11.62 -11.23 -5.42
C SER A 366 12.58 -11.34 -4.23
N GLN A 367 12.99 -12.55 -3.88
CA GLN A 367 14.07 -12.76 -2.92
C GLN A 367 15.36 -12.19 -3.48
N ASP A 368 16.02 -11.32 -2.74
CA ASP A 368 17.30 -10.67 -3.02
C ASP A 368 17.39 -9.95 -4.39
N LYS A 369 16.22 -9.63 -4.98
CA LYS A 369 16.17 -9.11 -6.34
C LYS A 369 14.95 -8.26 -6.64
N VAL A 370 15.14 -7.25 -7.48
CA VAL A 370 14.06 -6.54 -8.17
C VAL A 370 14.29 -6.61 -9.68
N SER A 371 13.23 -6.79 -10.45
CA SER A 371 13.29 -6.93 -11.91
C SER A 371 12.25 -6.07 -12.61
N ALA A 372 12.52 -5.65 -13.83
CA ALA A 372 11.61 -4.93 -14.71
C ALA A 372 11.33 -5.76 -15.96
N TYR A 373 10.07 -5.92 -16.28
CA TYR A 373 9.61 -6.65 -17.47
C TYR A 373 8.78 -5.73 -18.38
N ASN A 374 8.84 -5.98 -19.68
CA ASN A 374 7.92 -5.36 -20.61
C ASN A 374 6.51 -5.92 -20.36
N ALA A 375 5.55 -5.04 -20.06
CA ALA A 375 4.19 -5.43 -19.69
C ALA A 375 3.41 -6.13 -20.83
N PHE A 376 3.79 -5.88 -22.12
CA PHE A 376 3.08 -6.46 -23.26
C PHE A 376 3.51 -7.89 -23.58
N ASN A 377 4.80 -8.23 -23.36
CA ASN A 377 5.36 -9.51 -23.82
C ASN A 377 6.17 -10.29 -22.77
N GLY A 378 6.30 -9.77 -21.55
CA GLY A 378 7.02 -10.43 -20.46
C GLY A 378 8.54 -10.50 -20.64
N ARG A 379 9.14 -9.77 -21.60
CA ARG A 379 10.59 -9.74 -21.78
C ARG A 379 11.25 -9.02 -20.61
N LEU A 380 12.28 -9.63 -20.02
CA LEU A 380 13.12 -8.99 -19.00
C LEU A 380 13.84 -7.81 -19.62
N LEU A 381 13.74 -6.64 -19.01
CA LEU A 381 14.36 -5.39 -19.44
C LEU A 381 15.54 -5.00 -18.56
N TRP A 382 15.44 -5.27 -17.25
CA TRP A 382 16.42 -4.88 -16.26
C TRP A 382 16.24 -5.69 -14.98
N SER A 383 17.28 -5.86 -14.20
CA SER A 383 17.23 -6.37 -12.84
C SER A 383 18.40 -5.88 -12.01
N ASN A 384 18.21 -5.83 -10.68
CA ASN A 384 19.26 -5.47 -9.72
C ASN A 384 19.07 -6.24 -8.42
N GLU A 385 20.16 -6.39 -7.66
CA GLU A 385 20.14 -7.03 -6.36
C GLU A 385 19.66 -6.06 -5.29
N VAL A 386 18.94 -6.59 -4.29
CA VAL A 386 18.52 -5.89 -3.08
C VAL A 386 18.69 -6.82 -1.89
N PRO A 387 18.94 -6.33 -0.66
CA PRO A 387 19.09 -7.20 0.50
C PRO A 387 17.73 -7.72 0.96
N GLY A 388 17.54 -9.03 0.98
CA GLY A 388 16.32 -9.69 1.47
C GLY A 388 15.17 -9.67 0.47
N GLN A 389 13.97 -9.94 0.92
CA GLN A 389 12.79 -10.04 0.07
C GLN A 389 12.19 -8.66 -0.23
N ALA A 390 12.11 -8.31 -1.51
CA ALA A 390 11.52 -7.05 -1.99
C ALA A 390 9.99 -7.09 -1.87
N LEU A 391 9.44 -6.56 -0.79
CA LEU A 391 8.00 -6.61 -0.44
C LEU A 391 7.23 -5.35 -0.79
N GLY A 392 7.92 -4.22 -0.96
CA GLY A 392 7.31 -2.95 -1.34
C GLY A 392 7.96 -2.36 -2.58
N LEU A 393 7.14 -1.95 -3.54
CA LEU A 393 7.56 -1.29 -4.77
C LEU A 393 6.77 0.00 -4.94
N THR A 394 7.48 1.11 -5.09
CA THR A 394 6.91 2.45 -5.28
C THR A 394 7.63 3.12 -6.45
N VAL A 395 6.87 3.58 -7.44
CA VAL A 395 7.45 4.30 -8.58
C VAL A 395 6.97 5.73 -8.56
N ALA A 396 7.86 6.65 -8.25
CA ALA A 396 7.55 8.06 -8.11
C ALA A 396 8.76 8.94 -8.43
N ASN A 397 8.51 10.09 -9.01
CA ASN A 397 9.46 11.18 -9.12
C ASN A 397 10.80 10.77 -9.77
N GLY A 398 10.75 9.96 -10.84
CA GLY A 398 11.92 9.48 -11.58
C GLY A 398 12.68 8.37 -10.88
N ALA A 399 12.08 7.71 -9.88
CA ALA A 399 12.71 6.64 -9.12
C ALA A 399 11.80 5.42 -8.91
N LEU A 400 12.42 4.25 -8.83
CA LEU A 400 11.88 3.05 -8.24
C LEU A 400 12.42 2.93 -6.80
N LEU A 401 11.54 2.97 -5.82
CA LEU A 401 11.85 2.71 -4.42
C LEU A 401 11.47 1.28 -4.08
N VAL A 402 12.41 0.54 -3.51
CA VAL A 402 12.22 -0.85 -3.10
C VAL A 402 12.39 -0.95 -1.59
N SER A 403 11.39 -1.48 -0.89
CA SER A 403 11.49 -1.80 0.54
C SER A 403 11.47 -3.31 0.77
N THR A 404 12.34 -3.77 1.68
CA THR A 404 12.59 -5.19 1.92
C THR A 404 12.23 -5.61 3.34
N ASP A 405 12.16 -6.93 3.57
CA ASP A 405 11.91 -7.49 4.90
C ASP A 405 13.07 -7.31 5.89
N THR A 406 14.25 -6.91 5.41
CA THR A 406 15.35 -6.46 6.26
C THR A 406 15.18 -5.02 6.75
N GLY A 407 14.14 -4.32 6.27
CA GLY A 407 13.88 -2.91 6.51
C GLY A 407 14.63 -1.96 5.57
N ALA A 408 15.50 -2.47 4.70
CA ALA A 408 16.22 -1.63 3.76
C ALA A 408 15.26 -0.95 2.76
N ILE A 409 15.52 0.32 2.48
CA ILE A 409 14.86 1.11 1.44
C ILE A 409 15.91 1.52 0.41
N ILE A 410 15.71 1.13 -0.83
CA ILE A 410 16.67 1.34 -1.92
C ILE A 410 16.01 2.17 -3.01
N SER A 411 16.70 3.20 -3.48
CA SER A 411 16.26 4.03 -4.61
C SER A 411 17.06 3.69 -5.86
N PHE A 412 16.35 3.39 -6.92
CA PHE A 412 16.90 3.22 -8.27
C PHE A 412 16.36 4.30 -9.21
N GLY A 413 17.20 4.86 -10.05
CA GLY A 413 16.80 5.87 -11.04
C GLY A 413 17.83 6.00 -12.13
N GLN A 414 17.74 7.06 -12.94
CA GLN A 414 18.77 7.32 -13.94
C GLN A 414 20.13 7.47 -13.25
N ALA A 415 21.17 6.93 -13.86
CA ALA A 415 22.54 7.18 -13.40
C ALA A 415 22.78 8.69 -13.37
N THR A 416 23.16 9.20 -12.21
CA THR A 416 23.66 10.57 -12.06
C THR A 416 25.18 10.49 -11.98
N ASP A 417 25.87 11.52 -12.42
CA ASP A 417 27.34 11.59 -12.36
C ASP A 417 27.92 11.66 -10.93
N HIS A 418 27.03 11.51 -9.92
CA HIS A 418 27.40 11.48 -8.50
C HIS A 418 27.45 10.05 -7.97
N PRO A 419 28.52 9.68 -7.23
CA PRO A 419 28.64 8.35 -6.63
C PRO A 419 27.54 8.08 -5.58
N SER A 420 27.13 6.82 -5.50
CA SER A 420 26.10 6.34 -4.56
C SER A 420 26.49 6.65 -3.10
N ALA A 421 25.64 7.36 -2.38
CA ALA A 421 25.82 7.56 -0.95
C ALA A 421 25.32 6.33 -0.17
N TRP A 422 26.19 5.79 0.70
CA TRP A 422 25.81 4.79 1.70
C TRP A 422 25.43 5.52 3.00
N ILE A 423 24.23 5.29 3.47
CA ILE A 423 23.74 5.89 4.72
C ILE A 423 23.42 4.75 5.69
N LEU A 424 24.23 4.65 6.76
CA LEU A 424 23.98 3.78 7.92
C LEU A 424 23.38 4.65 9.02
N PHE A 425 22.28 4.22 9.61
CA PHE A 425 21.67 4.79 10.81
C PHE A 425 21.79 3.85 11.99
#